data_345aed09ca29a650b2ed981302971f46
#
_entry.id   345aed09ca29a650b2ed981302971f46
#
_cell.length_a   1.000
_cell.length_b   1.000
_cell.length_c   1.000
_cell.angle_alpha   90.00
_cell.angle_beta   90.00
_cell.angle_gamma   90.00
#
_symmetry.space_group_name_H-M   'P 1'
#
loop_
_entity.id
_entity.type
_entity.pdbx_description
1 polymer ?
#
loop_
_entity_poly.entity_id
_entity_poly.type
_entity_poly.pdbx_seq_one_letter_code
_entity_poly.pdbx_strand_id
1 'polypeptide(L)'
;MRDQLEKYSNKLRADRAASTDRIAFAAQDDILVSVGEPALSLLSTEILSRLNCLALVTATPALPFADFLVKRSHIGTGEIIPQDTETRTFLHDIPILRTRDLGSRPADTIATLLGNRKGIVVEGIGIIATGALTVEQAYINWSSVFHATFIKYLQDVLSDGFRLPDEAAAFSCFRNEWLLPLSTEGLEFSEGPLLDKTNILQEMARVGQYTVQRGLVDSFFGNISYSNGDLIYISQTASSLDELSGCIDPVPFENSSTVGITASSELVAHRRIFEVTGCRAILHGHPRFAVIMSMQCEEKKHCPISDCWKDCSKVRFLGNTPVVAGEIGAGGIAKNVPPVIASTGQAIVYGHGVFSIGRNDFAEAFQAMIEVENWCRKEYFLRFDERNNRTDLQQLS
;
A
#
# COMPACT_ATOMS: atom_id res chain seq x y z
N MET A 1 -1.78 -7.28 -25.86
CA MET A 1 -1.79 -8.16 -24.66
C MET A 1 -0.39 -8.49 -24.19
N ARG A 2 0.49 -9.10 -25.01
CA ARG A 2 1.86 -9.45 -24.56
C ARG A 2 2.64 -8.30 -23.97
N ASP A 3 2.61 -7.13 -24.60
CA ASP A 3 3.30 -5.93 -24.12
C ASP A 3 2.81 -5.49 -22.73
N GLN A 4 1.52 -5.69 -22.43
CA GLN A 4 0.97 -5.41 -21.10
C GLN A 4 1.47 -6.41 -20.05
N LEU A 5 1.56 -7.70 -20.40
CA LEU A 5 2.14 -8.72 -19.51
C LEU A 5 3.60 -8.41 -19.19
N GLU A 6 4.38 -8.03 -20.20
CA GLU A 6 5.79 -7.66 -20.06
C GLU A 6 5.95 -6.36 -19.24
N LYS A 7 5.10 -5.35 -19.50
CA LYS A 7 5.08 -4.09 -18.74
C LYS A 7 4.94 -4.33 -17.24
N TYR A 8 3.89 -5.06 -16.83
CA TYR A 8 3.62 -5.27 -15.40
C TYR A 8 4.56 -6.29 -14.76
N SER A 9 5.10 -7.25 -15.53
CA SER A 9 6.19 -8.10 -15.07
C SER A 9 7.45 -7.31 -14.76
N ASN A 10 7.81 -6.35 -15.63
CA ASN A 10 8.95 -5.47 -15.40
C ASN A 10 8.69 -4.50 -14.24
N LYS A 11 7.46 -4.02 -14.06
CA LYS A 11 7.07 -3.16 -12.93
C LYS A 11 7.27 -3.88 -11.58
N LEU A 12 6.83 -5.14 -11.44
CA LEU A 12 7.07 -5.92 -10.22
C LEU A 12 8.56 -6.11 -9.91
N ARG A 13 9.41 -6.23 -10.94
CA ARG A 13 10.87 -6.29 -10.77
C ARG A 13 11.46 -4.96 -10.33
N ALA A 14 11.04 -3.87 -10.98
CA ALA A 14 11.52 -2.52 -10.69
C ALA A 14 11.15 -2.08 -9.27
N ASP A 15 9.95 -2.40 -8.82
CA ASP A 15 9.45 -2.11 -7.47
C ASP A 15 10.12 -3.00 -6.40
N ARG A 16 10.94 -3.98 -6.81
CA ARG A 16 11.57 -4.97 -5.92
C ARG A 16 10.56 -5.70 -5.02
N ALA A 17 9.30 -5.74 -5.41
CA ALA A 17 8.23 -6.37 -4.65
C ALA A 17 8.24 -7.90 -4.75
N ALA A 18 8.65 -8.42 -5.91
CA ALA A 18 8.77 -9.86 -6.18
C ALA A 18 10.21 -10.29 -6.49
N SER A 19 10.52 -11.56 -6.24
CA SER A 19 11.79 -12.18 -6.66
C SER A 19 11.89 -12.17 -8.17
N THR A 20 13.00 -11.67 -8.71
CA THR A 20 13.16 -11.32 -10.14
C THR A 20 12.94 -12.47 -11.11
N ASP A 21 13.26 -13.69 -10.69
CA ASP A 21 13.17 -14.95 -11.44
C ASP A 21 11.92 -15.79 -11.13
N ARG A 22 11.05 -15.28 -10.24
CA ARG A 22 9.85 -15.98 -9.76
C ARG A 22 8.58 -15.18 -10.04
N ILE A 23 8.42 -14.72 -11.29
CA ILE A 23 7.26 -13.93 -11.75
C ILE A 23 6.71 -14.56 -13.02
N ALA A 24 5.39 -14.74 -13.07
CA ALA A 24 4.66 -15.08 -14.28
C ALA A 24 3.35 -14.29 -14.36
N PHE A 25 3.03 -13.82 -15.56
CA PHE A 25 1.72 -13.27 -15.92
C PHE A 25 1.09 -14.10 -17.01
N ALA A 26 -0.20 -14.33 -16.94
CA ALA A 26 -1.00 -14.94 -17.98
C ALA A 26 -2.23 -14.07 -18.30
N ALA A 27 -2.65 -14.06 -19.55
CA ALA A 27 -3.89 -13.41 -19.94
C ALA A 27 -4.58 -14.23 -21.04
N GLN A 28 -5.91 -14.16 -21.08
CA GLN A 28 -6.73 -14.84 -22.08
C GLN A 28 -7.72 -13.86 -22.70
N ASP A 29 -7.83 -13.96 -24.01
CA ASP A 29 -8.84 -13.36 -24.85
C ASP A 29 -9.22 -14.42 -25.88
N ASP A 30 -9.05 -14.23 -27.16
CA ASP A 30 -9.17 -15.29 -28.19
C ASP A 30 -8.09 -16.36 -28.04
N ILE A 31 -6.93 -15.97 -27.53
CA ILE A 31 -5.80 -16.86 -27.24
C ILE A 31 -5.31 -16.66 -25.81
N LEU A 32 -4.70 -17.70 -25.25
CA LEU A 32 -4.07 -17.66 -23.96
C LEU A 32 -2.56 -17.39 -24.14
N VAL A 33 -2.06 -16.32 -23.49
CA VAL A 33 -0.67 -15.87 -23.57
C VAL A 33 -0.08 -15.78 -22.18
N SER A 34 1.16 -16.20 -22.00
CA SER A 34 1.89 -16.00 -20.73
C SER A 34 3.31 -15.51 -20.96
N VAL A 35 3.87 -14.87 -19.94
CA VAL A 35 5.26 -14.41 -19.87
C VAL A 35 5.83 -14.70 -18.48
N GLY A 36 7.12 -14.94 -18.37
CA GLY A 36 7.82 -15.08 -17.09
C GLY A 36 8.43 -16.47 -16.89
N GLU A 37 8.59 -16.88 -15.64
CA GLU A 37 9.20 -18.15 -15.25
C GLU A 37 8.36 -19.32 -15.79
N PRO A 38 8.97 -20.33 -16.46
CA PRO A 38 8.23 -21.35 -17.20
C PRO A 38 7.24 -22.18 -16.36
N ALA A 39 7.63 -22.62 -15.15
CA ALA A 39 6.75 -23.45 -14.32
C ALA A 39 5.58 -22.63 -13.74
N LEU A 40 5.84 -21.37 -13.32
CA LEU A 40 4.78 -20.47 -12.90
C LEU A 40 3.87 -20.06 -14.06
N SER A 41 4.42 -19.87 -15.27
CA SER A 41 3.65 -19.57 -16.47
C SER A 41 2.69 -20.71 -16.81
N LEU A 42 3.15 -21.96 -16.74
CA LEU A 42 2.29 -23.14 -16.95
C LEU A 42 1.18 -23.19 -15.91
N LEU A 43 1.52 -23.07 -14.61
CA LEU A 43 0.53 -23.06 -13.53
C LEU A 43 -0.48 -21.92 -13.71
N SER A 44 0.00 -20.71 -14.05
CA SER A 44 -0.87 -19.54 -14.26
C SER A 44 -1.85 -19.74 -15.40
N THR A 45 -1.42 -20.35 -16.52
CA THR A 45 -2.30 -20.66 -17.65
C THR A 45 -3.33 -21.73 -17.31
N GLU A 46 -2.93 -22.76 -16.57
CA GLU A 46 -3.85 -23.79 -16.08
C GLU A 46 -4.91 -23.23 -15.13
N ILE A 47 -4.54 -22.35 -14.19
CA ILE A 47 -5.48 -21.70 -13.27
C ILE A 47 -6.41 -20.79 -14.06
N LEU A 48 -5.86 -19.92 -14.91
CA LEU A 48 -6.63 -18.92 -15.67
C LEU A 48 -7.69 -19.58 -16.55
N SER A 49 -7.37 -20.72 -17.18
CA SER A 49 -8.33 -21.50 -18.01
C SER A 49 -9.57 -21.99 -17.25
N ARG A 50 -9.58 -21.91 -15.91
CA ARG A 50 -10.68 -22.34 -15.02
C ARG A 50 -11.44 -21.17 -14.42
N LEU A 51 -11.00 -19.95 -14.68
CA LEU A 51 -11.55 -18.72 -14.11
C LEU A 51 -12.22 -17.87 -15.20
N ASN A 52 -13.26 -17.17 -14.81
CA ASN A 52 -13.86 -16.16 -15.67
C ASN A 52 -13.24 -14.78 -15.38
N CYS A 53 -11.97 -14.64 -15.75
CA CYS A 53 -11.22 -13.39 -15.64
C CYS A 53 -10.25 -13.27 -16.82
N LEU A 54 -9.81 -12.05 -17.15
CA LEU A 54 -8.93 -11.82 -18.29
C LEU A 54 -7.47 -12.15 -17.99
N ALA A 55 -7.01 -11.87 -16.77
CA ALA A 55 -5.60 -11.99 -16.44
C ALA A 55 -5.34 -12.59 -15.07
N LEU A 56 -4.13 -13.11 -14.89
CA LEU A 56 -3.64 -13.68 -13.65
C LEU A 56 -2.14 -13.41 -13.53
N VAL A 57 -1.70 -13.06 -12.32
CA VAL A 57 -0.29 -12.99 -11.95
C VAL A 57 0.01 -14.01 -10.87
N THR A 58 1.12 -14.72 -11.02
CA THR A 58 1.72 -15.58 -9.99
C THR A 58 3.13 -15.09 -9.75
N ALA A 59 3.41 -14.60 -8.54
CA ALA A 59 4.76 -14.15 -8.22
C ALA A 59 5.09 -14.39 -6.75
N THR A 60 6.33 -14.81 -6.50
CA THR A 60 6.85 -14.98 -5.15
C THR A 60 7.33 -13.61 -4.63
N PRO A 61 6.79 -13.10 -3.51
CA PRO A 61 7.27 -11.87 -2.90
C PRO A 61 8.78 -11.93 -2.61
N ALA A 62 9.47 -10.80 -2.79
CA ALA A 62 10.89 -10.69 -2.44
C ALA A 62 11.13 -10.87 -0.93
N LEU A 63 10.14 -10.46 -0.12
CA LEU A 63 10.11 -10.68 1.32
C LEU A 63 9.12 -11.82 1.64
N PRO A 64 9.49 -12.86 2.40
CA PRO A 64 8.67 -14.06 2.60
C PRO A 64 7.52 -13.87 3.62
N PHE A 65 7.06 -12.67 3.85
CA PHE A 65 6.06 -12.38 4.88
C PHE A 65 4.73 -13.09 4.65
N ALA A 66 4.28 -13.15 3.39
CA ALA A 66 3.10 -13.90 3.02
C ALA A 66 3.24 -15.40 3.32
N ASP A 67 4.40 -16.00 3.00
CA ASP A 67 4.69 -17.41 3.27
C ASP A 67 4.77 -17.70 4.78
N PHE A 68 5.39 -16.81 5.56
CA PHE A 68 5.39 -16.90 7.02
C PHE A 68 3.97 -16.85 7.62
N LEU A 69 3.10 -15.98 7.10
CA LEU A 69 1.70 -15.93 7.56
C LEU A 69 0.98 -17.26 7.30
N VAL A 70 1.20 -17.90 6.15
CA VAL A 70 0.64 -19.24 5.86
C VAL A 70 1.17 -20.26 6.85
N LYS A 71 2.48 -20.29 7.10
CA LYS A 71 3.12 -21.22 8.04
C LYS A 71 2.70 -21.02 9.49
N ARG A 72 2.45 -19.78 9.91
CA ARG A 72 1.94 -19.45 11.25
C ARG A 72 0.51 -19.91 11.47
N SER A 73 -0.29 -20.07 10.43
CA SER A 73 -1.67 -20.55 10.54
C SER A 73 -1.71 -22.00 11.01
N HIS A 74 -2.50 -22.32 12.03
CA HIS A 74 -2.70 -23.67 12.52
C HIS A 74 -3.70 -24.48 11.69
N ILE A 75 -4.48 -23.81 10.85
CA ILE A 75 -5.52 -24.38 10.00
C ILE A 75 -4.93 -24.60 8.61
N GLY A 76 -5.13 -25.76 8.00
CA GLY A 76 -4.58 -26.14 6.69
C GLY A 76 -5.09 -25.24 5.57
N THR A 77 -6.39 -24.96 5.57
CA THR A 77 -7.05 -23.95 4.75
C THR A 77 -7.59 -22.88 5.69
N GLY A 78 -7.38 -21.62 5.35
CA GLY A 78 -7.82 -20.49 6.18
C GLY A 78 -7.68 -19.20 5.39
N GLU A 79 -7.67 -18.11 6.10
CA GLU A 79 -7.61 -16.78 5.51
C GLU A 79 -6.74 -15.83 6.32
N ILE A 80 -6.14 -14.86 5.65
CA ILE A 80 -5.50 -13.71 6.26
C ILE A 80 -6.50 -12.55 6.20
N ILE A 81 -6.84 -11.98 7.36
CA ILE A 81 -7.67 -10.79 7.44
C ILE A 81 -6.74 -9.57 7.44
N PRO A 82 -6.78 -8.71 6.41
CA PRO A 82 -6.02 -7.46 6.39
C PRO A 82 -6.33 -6.60 7.61
N GLN A 83 -5.33 -5.91 8.15
CA GLN A 83 -5.47 -5.09 9.35
C GLN A 83 -5.63 -3.61 9.03
N ASP A 84 -5.01 -3.13 7.97
CA ASP A 84 -5.17 -1.78 7.50
C ASP A 84 -6.55 -1.58 6.84
N THR A 85 -7.05 -0.34 6.89
CA THR A 85 -8.42 -0.04 6.45
C THR A 85 -8.58 -0.09 4.95
N GLU A 86 -7.51 0.17 4.21
CA GLU A 86 -7.51 0.22 2.76
C GLU A 86 -7.61 -1.19 2.17
N THR A 87 -6.64 -2.06 2.48
CA THR A 87 -6.65 -3.42 1.93
C THR A 87 -7.78 -4.27 2.52
N ARG A 88 -8.20 -4.01 3.76
CA ARG A 88 -9.37 -4.67 4.36
C ARG A 88 -10.65 -4.37 3.58
N THR A 89 -10.86 -3.13 3.19
CA THR A 89 -12.00 -2.73 2.38
C THR A 89 -11.90 -3.29 0.96
N PHE A 90 -10.71 -3.30 0.39
CA PHE A 90 -10.47 -3.71 -1.00
C PHE A 90 -10.46 -5.22 -1.18
N LEU A 91 -9.83 -5.98 -0.27
CA LEU A 91 -9.63 -7.44 -0.38
C LEU A 91 -10.64 -8.25 0.45
N HIS A 92 -11.14 -7.71 1.56
CA HIS A 92 -11.90 -8.37 2.63
C HIS A 92 -11.08 -9.43 3.38
N ASP A 93 -10.74 -10.52 2.71
CA ASP A 93 -9.89 -11.60 3.19
C ASP A 93 -8.99 -12.12 2.06
N ILE A 94 -7.93 -12.81 2.44
CA ILE A 94 -6.98 -13.43 1.51
C ILE A 94 -6.91 -14.90 1.88
N PRO A 95 -7.46 -15.83 1.06
CA PRO A 95 -7.32 -17.25 1.27
C PRO A 95 -5.86 -17.67 1.33
N ILE A 96 -5.56 -18.67 2.15
CA ILE A 96 -4.24 -19.29 2.21
C ILE A 96 -4.34 -20.77 1.83
N LEU A 97 -3.29 -21.29 1.22
CA LEU A 97 -3.21 -22.70 0.85
C LEU A 97 -1.82 -23.25 1.15
N ARG A 98 -1.76 -24.31 1.94
CA ARG A 98 -0.50 -24.98 2.24
C ARG A 98 -0.15 -25.98 1.15
N THR A 99 1.14 -26.20 0.95
CA THR A 99 1.65 -27.16 -0.04
C THR A 99 1.01 -28.55 0.10
N ARG A 100 0.80 -29.04 1.32
CA ARG A 100 0.16 -30.34 1.60
C ARG A 100 -1.31 -30.41 1.17
N ASP A 101 -1.99 -29.27 1.03
CA ASP A 101 -3.43 -29.17 0.76
C ASP A 101 -3.71 -28.89 -0.75
N LEU A 102 -2.65 -28.78 -1.57
CA LEU A 102 -2.76 -28.55 -3.02
C LEU A 102 -3.42 -29.73 -3.77
N GLY A 103 -3.28 -30.95 -3.24
CA GLY A 103 -3.83 -32.15 -3.85
C GLY A 103 -3.14 -32.54 -5.16
N SER A 104 -3.78 -33.46 -5.92
CA SER A 104 -3.26 -33.95 -7.20
C SER A 104 -3.53 -33.00 -8.38
N ARG A 105 -4.39 -32.01 -8.21
CA ARG A 105 -4.76 -31.01 -9.21
C ARG A 105 -4.65 -29.60 -8.63
N PRO A 106 -3.42 -29.07 -8.46
CA PRO A 106 -3.19 -27.77 -7.82
C PRO A 106 -3.98 -26.61 -8.45
N ALA A 107 -4.03 -26.57 -9.78
CA ALA A 107 -4.75 -25.52 -10.51
C ALA A 107 -6.26 -25.50 -10.21
N ASP A 108 -6.90 -26.67 -10.04
CA ASP A 108 -8.33 -26.73 -9.69
C ASP A 108 -8.57 -26.22 -8.26
N THR A 109 -7.72 -26.64 -7.31
CA THR A 109 -7.81 -26.21 -5.91
C THR A 109 -7.63 -24.70 -5.78
N ILE A 110 -6.61 -24.14 -6.43
CA ILE A 110 -6.32 -22.71 -6.43
C ILE A 110 -7.45 -21.92 -7.09
N ALA A 111 -7.92 -22.36 -8.28
CA ALA A 111 -9.01 -21.70 -9.00
C ALA A 111 -10.31 -21.66 -8.18
N THR A 112 -10.61 -22.74 -7.45
CA THR A 112 -11.79 -22.79 -6.57
C THR A 112 -11.73 -21.72 -5.47
N LEU A 113 -10.56 -21.55 -4.83
CA LEU A 113 -10.39 -20.53 -3.78
C LEU A 113 -10.36 -19.10 -4.34
N LEU A 114 -9.81 -18.92 -5.56
CA LEU A 114 -9.79 -17.62 -6.24
C LEU A 114 -11.14 -17.21 -6.83
N GLY A 115 -12.09 -18.11 -7.01
CA GLY A 115 -13.33 -17.86 -7.76
C GLY A 115 -14.14 -16.62 -7.28
N ASN A 116 -14.01 -16.25 -6.01
CA ASN A 116 -14.68 -15.09 -5.42
C ASN A 116 -13.69 -14.14 -4.69
N ARG A 117 -12.40 -14.24 -4.98
CA ARG A 117 -11.36 -13.46 -4.33
C ARG A 117 -10.42 -12.84 -5.35
N LYS A 118 -9.80 -11.72 -4.97
CA LYS A 118 -8.85 -10.99 -5.82
C LYS A 118 -7.47 -11.61 -5.82
N GLY A 119 -7.12 -12.34 -4.76
CA GLY A 119 -5.83 -13.00 -4.63
C GLY A 119 -5.82 -14.06 -3.54
N ILE A 120 -4.79 -14.89 -3.54
CA ILE A 120 -4.53 -16.00 -2.61
C ILE A 120 -3.04 -16.06 -2.30
N VAL A 121 -2.67 -16.54 -1.12
CA VAL A 121 -1.28 -16.89 -0.80
C VAL A 121 -1.13 -18.41 -0.75
N VAL A 122 -0.20 -18.93 -1.56
CA VAL A 122 0.11 -20.36 -1.65
C VAL A 122 1.52 -20.61 -1.16
N GLU A 123 1.66 -21.46 -0.13
CA GLU A 123 2.95 -21.81 0.47
C GLU A 123 3.95 -22.29 -0.58
N GLY A 124 5.15 -21.71 -0.59
CA GLY A 124 6.24 -22.06 -1.51
C GLY A 124 6.08 -21.57 -2.97
N ILE A 125 4.89 -21.07 -3.33
CA ILE A 125 4.62 -20.47 -4.64
C ILE A 125 4.63 -18.94 -4.53
N GLY A 126 3.89 -18.40 -3.55
CA GLY A 126 3.76 -16.97 -3.34
C GLY A 126 2.34 -16.46 -3.48
N ILE A 127 2.18 -15.26 -4.01
CA ILE A 127 0.89 -14.60 -4.22
C ILE A 127 0.42 -14.88 -5.64
N ILE A 128 -0.86 -15.28 -5.76
CA ILE A 128 -1.56 -15.44 -7.05
C ILE A 128 -2.75 -14.48 -7.01
N ALA A 129 -2.86 -13.62 -8.02
CA ALA A 129 -3.94 -12.64 -8.08
C ALA A 129 -4.55 -12.51 -9.47
N THR A 130 -5.85 -12.21 -9.52
CA THR A 130 -6.64 -12.15 -10.76
C THR A 130 -6.88 -10.71 -11.20
N GLY A 131 -7.04 -10.49 -12.49
CA GLY A 131 -7.55 -9.27 -13.09
C GLY A 131 -8.79 -9.58 -13.93
N ALA A 132 -9.95 -9.10 -13.50
CA ALA A 132 -11.21 -9.41 -14.16
C ALA A 132 -11.24 -8.94 -15.62
N LEU A 133 -10.75 -7.72 -15.88
CA LEU A 133 -10.84 -7.05 -17.18
C LEU A 133 -9.47 -6.66 -17.77
N THR A 134 -8.41 -6.54 -16.98
CA THR A 134 -7.10 -6.08 -17.46
C THR A 134 -5.95 -6.79 -16.74
N VAL A 135 -4.78 -6.81 -17.38
CA VAL A 135 -3.51 -7.24 -16.76
C VAL A 135 -3.13 -6.32 -15.60
N GLU A 136 -3.43 -5.04 -15.73
CA GLU A 136 -3.23 -4.04 -14.69
C GLU A 136 -3.97 -4.39 -13.39
N GLN A 137 -5.23 -4.81 -13.49
CA GLN A 137 -5.99 -5.24 -12.31
C GLN A 137 -5.35 -6.44 -11.59
N ALA A 138 -4.76 -7.38 -12.33
CA ALA A 138 -4.03 -8.49 -11.71
C ALA A 138 -2.81 -7.98 -10.94
N TYR A 139 -2.05 -7.03 -11.52
CA TYR A 139 -0.95 -6.37 -10.85
C TYR A 139 -1.40 -5.61 -9.58
N ILE A 140 -2.47 -4.80 -9.67
CA ILE A 140 -3.04 -4.07 -8.53
C ILE A 140 -3.43 -5.04 -7.40
N ASN A 141 -4.15 -6.10 -7.73
CA ASN A 141 -4.61 -7.08 -6.76
C ASN A 141 -3.43 -7.81 -6.10
N TRP A 142 -2.39 -8.13 -6.86
CA TRP A 142 -1.16 -8.72 -6.31
C TRP A 142 -0.45 -7.76 -5.35
N SER A 143 -0.26 -6.50 -5.74
CA SER A 143 0.36 -5.47 -4.91
C SER A 143 -0.43 -5.22 -3.63
N SER A 144 -1.76 -5.23 -3.71
CA SER A 144 -2.62 -5.08 -2.54
C SER A 144 -2.49 -6.27 -1.56
N VAL A 145 -2.40 -7.51 -2.07
CA VAL A 145 -2.15 -8.69 -1.24
C VAL A 145 -0.75 -8.62 -0.61
N PHE A 146 0.25 -8.20 -1.37
CA PHE A 146 1.61 -8.01 -0.86
C PHE A 146 1.64 -6.96 0.27
N HIS A 147 1.01 -5.80 0.08
CA HIS A 147 0.90 -4.76 1.09
C HIS A 147 0.19 -5.24 2.36
N ALA A 148 -0.97 -5.88 2.22
CA ALA A 148 -1.73 -6.43 3.34
C ALA A 148 -0.92 -7.46 4.14
N THR A 149 -0.21 -8.36 3.47
CA THR A 149 0.63 -9.38 4.12
C THR A 149 1.85 -8.78 4.79
N PHE A 150 2.45 -7.74 4.21
CA PHE A 150 3.54 -6.99 4.82
C PHE A 150 3.10 -6.36 6.14
N ILE A 151 2.02 -5.59 6.13
CA ILE A 151 1.50 -4.93 7.33
C ILE A 151 1.10 -5.95 8.39
N LYS A 152 0.35 -6.98 8.01
CA LYS A 152 -0.13 -8.01 8.93
C LYS A 152 1.03 -8.76 9.59
N TYR A 153 2.04 -9.17 8.82
CA TYR A 153 3.19 -9.89 9.35
C TYR A 153 3.96 -9.05 10.37
N LEU A 154 4.27 -7.80 10.04
CA LEU A 154 5.01 -6.94 10.95
C LEU A 154 4.21 -6.59 12.22
N GLN A 155 2.90 -6.44 12.12
CA GLN A 155 2.04 -6.29 13.30
C GLN A 155 2.05 -7.54 14.18
N ASP A 156 1.96 -8.74 13.59
CA ASP A 156 2.00 -10.00 14.33
C ASP A 156 3.36 -10.21 15.02
N VAL A 157 4.46 -9.84 14.35
CA VAL A 157 5.80 -9.89 14.95
C VAL A 157 5.91 -8.91 16.12
N LEU A 158 5.40 -7.70 15.97
CA LEU A 158 5.40 -6.72 17.04
C LEU A 158 4.52 -7.14 18.22
N SER A 159 3.40 -7.80 18.00
CA SER A 159 2.45 -8.23 19.02
C SER A 159 2.84 -9.55 19.68
N ASP A 160 3.26 -10.54 18.92
CA ASP A 160 3.42 -11.93 19.35
C ASP A 160 4.86 -12.45 19.32
N GLY A 161 5.80 -11.75 18.67
CA GLY A 161 7.17 -12.19 18.43
C GLY A 161 7.27 -13.21 17.29
N PHE A 162 8.42 -13.87 17.22
CA PHE A 162 8.65 -14.94 16.26
C PHE A 162 7.98 -16.24 16.70
N ARG A 163 7.43 -16.99 15.75
CA ARG A 163 6.74 -18.27 15.99
C ARG A 163 7.37 -19.43 15.23
N LEU A 164 8.21 -19.15 14.23
CA LEU A 164 8.86 -20.13 13.37
C LEU A 164 10.38 -20.03 13.53
N PRO A 165 11.12 -21.16 13.43
CA PRO A 165 12.57 -21.16 13.64
C PRO A 165 13.35 -20.21 12.73
N ASP A 166 12.91 -20.07 11.48
CA ASP A 166 13.64 -19.30 10.45
C ASP A 166 13.30 -17.80 10.45
N GLU A 167 12.29 -17.37 11.22
CA GLU A 167 11.83 -15.97 11.18
C GLU A 167 12.85 -14.99 11.70
N ALA A 168 13.57 -15.32 12.78
CA ALA A 168 14.53 -14.41 13.39
C ALA A 168 15.68 -14.08 12.43
N ALA A 169 16.23 -15.08 11.77
CA ALA A 169 17.31 -14.91 10.81
C ALA A 169 16.84 -14.10 9.58
N ALA A 170 15.69 -14.47 9.03
CA ALA A 170 15.09 -13.77 7.91
C ALA A 170 14.76 -12.29 8.26
N PHE A 171 14.17 -12.05 9.44
CA PHE A 171 13.82 -10.71 9.90
C PHE A 171 15.05 -9.83 10.09
N SER A 172 16.15 -10.38 10.61
CA SER A 172 17.41 -9.64 10.73
C SER A 172 17.97 -9.22 9.36
N CYS A 173 17.94 -10.10 8.37
CA CYS A 173 18.31 -9.78 7.00
C CYS A 173 17.43 -8.65 6.44
N PHE A 174 16.10 -8.76 6.58
CA PHE A 174 15.18 -7.72 6.07
C PHE A 174 15.39 -6.37 6.74
N ARG A 175 15.56 -6.34 8.06
CA ARG A 175 15.83 -5.12 8.80
C ARG A 175 17.06 -4.38 8.27
N ASN A 176 18.11 -5.12 7.96
CA ASN A 176 19.42 -4.57 7.60
C ASN A 176 19.60 -4.27 6.10
N GLU A 177 18.83 -4.93 5.24
CA GLU A 177 19.03 -4.83 3.77
C GLU A 177 17.83 -4.22 3.02
N TRP A 178 16.61 -4.41 3.55
CA TRP A 178 15.38 -4.04 2.85
C TRP A 178 14.56 -2.96 3.54
N LEU A 179 14.50 -3.00 4.87
CA LEU A 179 13.70 -2.06 5.65
C LEU A 179 14.56 -0.90 6.15
N LEU A 180 15.36 -0.31 5.23
CA LEU A 180 16.23 0.81 5.52
C LEU A 180 15.46 2.12 5.66
N PRO A 181 16.00 3.13 6.38
CA PRO A 181 15.44 4.47 6.37
C PRO A 181 15.38 5.03 4.95
N LEU A 182 14.32 5.76 4.65
CA LEU A 182 14.16 6.44 3.38
C LEU A 182 14.94 7.76 3.35
N SER A 183 15.31 8.20 2.14
CA SER A 183 16.05 9.45 1.90
C SER A 183 15.48 10.18 0.70
N THR A 184 15.60 11.51 0.72
CA THR A 184 15.35 12.39 -0.43
C THR A 184 16.59 12.57 -1.30
N GLU A 185 17.71 11.95 -0.95
CA GLU A 185 18.96 12.05 -1.71
C GLU A 185 18.76 11.61 -3.17
N GLY A 186 19.27 12.42 -4.09
CA GLY A 186 19.16 12.19 -5.54
C GLY A 186 17.79 12.55 -6.13
N LEU A 187 16.86 13.14 -5.35
CA LEU A 187 15.60 13.66 -5.85
C LEU A 187 15.69 15.15 -6.11
N GLU A 188 15.12 15.60 -7.22
CA GLU A 188 15.04 16.99 -7.60
C GLU A 188 13.59 17.44 -7.62
N PHE A 189 13.32 18.58 -6.99
CA PHE A 189 12.00 19.20 -6.96
C PHE A 189 12.06 20.58 -7.61
N SER A 190 10.98 20.95 -8.29
CA SER A 190 10.84 22.31 -8.81
C SER A 190 10.54 23.26 -7.66
N GLU A 191 11.28 24.37 -7.61
CA GLU A 191 11.02 25.45 -6.64
C GLU A 191 9.70 26.13 -6.98
N GLY A 192 8.84 26.25 -5.95
CA GLY A 192 7.52 26.87 -6.08
C GLY A 192 7.51 28.37 -5.75
N PRO A 193 6.36 29.05 -5.95
CA PRO A 193 5.08 28.51 -6.42
C PRO A 193 5.04 28.25 -7.93
N LEU A 194 4.51 27.11 -8.34
CA LEU A 194 4.31 26.75 -9.75
C LEU A 194 3.00 27.39 -10.23
N LEU A 195 3.06 28.20 -11.26
CA LEU A 195 1.90 28.90 -11.81
C LEU A 195 1.48 28.37 -13.19
N ASP A 196 2.45 27.88 -13.96
CA ASP A 196 2.22 27.33 -15.29
C ASP A 196 1.71 25.90 -15.24
N LYS A 197 0.64 25.61 -16.00
CA LYS A 197 0.01 24.29 -16.06
C LYS A 197 1.01 23.19 -16.42
N THR A 198 1.86 23.42 -17.41
CA THR A 198 2.81 22.41 -17.89
C THR A 198 3.81 22.03 -16.81
N ASN A 199 4.35 23.02 -16.11
CA ASN A 199 5.27 22.82 -15.00
C ASN A 199 4.61 22.07 -13.83
N ILE A 200 3.35 22.41 -13.51
CA ILE A 200 2.58 21.71 -12.47
C ILE A 200 2.41 20.23 -12.83
N LEU A 201 1.95 19.93 -14.05
CA LEU A 201 1.72 18.55 -14.49
C LEU A 201 3.01 17.72 -14.54
N GLN A 202 4.11 18.32 -15.00
CA GLN A 202 5.42 17.66 -15.04
C GLN A 202 5.95 17.38 -13.63
N GLU A 203 5.81 18.34 -12.73
CA GLU A 203 6.24 18.16 -11.33
C GLU A 203 5.41 17.11 -10.62
N MET A 204 4.08 17.12 -10.76
CA MET A 204 3.21 16.10 -10.17
C MET A 204 3.54 14.70 -10.69
N ALA A 205 3.80 14.54 -11.98
CA ALA A 205 4.21 13.26 -12.56
C ALA A 205 5.56 12.79 -11.98
N ARG A 206 6.53 13.66 -11.85
CA ARG A 206 7.85 13.37 -11.27
C ARG A 206 7.76 12.99 -9.80
N VAL A 207 7.02 13.76 -9.01
CA VAL A 207 6.82 13.47 -7.57
C VAL A 207 6.04 12.18 -7.36
N GLY A 208 5.05 11.90 -8.22
CA GLY A 208 4.35 10.62 -8.22
C GLY A 208 5.31 9.44 -8.41
N GLN A 209 6.23 9.53 -9.39
CA GLN A 209 7.28 8.52 -9.59
C GLN A 209 8.17 8.35 -8.35
N TYR A 210 8.61 9.45 -7.73
CA TYR A 210 9.41 9.41 -6.50
C TYR A 210 8.66 8.72 -5.35
N THR A 211 7.35 8.97 -5.24
CA THR A 211 6.51 8.39 -4.19
C THR A 211 6.48 6.86 -4.29
N VAL A 212 6.30 6.32 -5.50
CA VAL A 212 6.35 4.88 -5.75
C VAL A 212 7.76 4.32 -5.57
N GLN A 213 8.79 4.97 -6.13
CA GLN A 213 10.19 4.53 -6.03
C GLN A 213 10.70 4.45 -4.58
N ARG A 214 10.22 5.32 -3.71
CA ARG A 214 10.56 5.30 -2.27
C ARG A 214 9.66 4.37 -1.44
N GLY A 215 8.71 3.67 -2.06
CA GLY A 215 7.80 2.75 -1.37
C GLY A 215 6.86 3.45 -0.38
N LEU A 216 6.59 4.74 -0.61
CA LEU A 216 5.65 5.54 0.17
C LEU A 216 4.20 5.23 -0.19
N VAL A 217 3.99 4.52 -1.28
CA VAL A 217 2.69 4.04 -1.74
C VAL A 217 2.90 2.85 -2.68
N ASP A 218 1.94 1.94 -2.72
CA ASP A 218 1.77 1.07 -3.87
C ASP A 218 1.14 1.91 -5.00
N SER A 219 1.56 1.74 -6.23
CA SER A 219 1.32 2.65 -7.36
C SER A 219 -0.11 3.16 -7.54
N PHE A 220 -1.12 2.41 -7.05
CA PHE A 220 -2.56 2.73 -7.21
C PHE A 220 -3.22 3.28 -5.95
N PHE A 221 -2.56 3.23 -4.81
CA PHE A 221 -3.02 3.86 -3.59
C PHE A 221 -2.42 5.25 -3.47
N GLY A 222 -3.10 6.12 -2.71
CA GLY A 222 -2.67 7.48 -2.54
C GLY A 222 -3.02 8.38 -3.73
N ASN A 223 -2.73 9.64 -3.57
CA ASN A 223 -3.01 10.67 -4.57
C ASN A 223 -2.16 11.92 -4.31
N ILE A 224 -2.09 12.78 -5.31
CA ILE A 224 -1.29 13.99 -5.30
C ILE A 224 -2.09 15.15 -5.86
N SER A 225 -1.95 16.33 -5.29
CA SER A 225 -2.59 17.53 -5.81
C SER A 225 -1.74 18.78 -5.64
N TYR A 226 -1.98 19.75 -6.52
CA TYR A 226 -1.37 21.07 -6.48
C TYR A 226 -2.40 22.16 -6.78
N SER A 227 -2.38 23.26 -5.99
CA SER A 227 -3.24 24.42 -6.23
C SER A 227 -2.45 25.63 -6.72
N ASN A 228 -2.85 26.20 -7.85
CA ASN A 228 -2.33 27.48 -8.32
C ASN A 228 -3.17 28.70 -7.84
N GLY A 229 -4.22 28.44 -7.06
CA GLY A 229 -5.16 29.41 -6.54
C GLY A 229 -6.54 29.32 -7.19
N ASP A 230 -6.62 29.21 -8.50
CA ASP A 230 -7.89 29.09 -9.25
C ASP A 230 -8.31 27.64 -9.46
N LEU A 231 -7.35 26.75 -9.66
CA LEU A 231 -7.54 25.35 -9.97
C LEU A 231 -6.81 24.46 -8.95
N ILE A 232 -7.40 23.31 -8.67
CA ILE A 232 -6.77 22.18 -8.02
C ILE A 232 -6.43 21.16 -9.11
N TYR A 233 -5.15 20.94 -9.37
CA TYR A 233 -4.67 19.84 -10.17
C TYR A 233 -4.58 18.62 -9.27
N ILE A 234 -5.26 17.52 -9.60
CA ILE A 234 -5.31 16.32 -8.76
C ILE A 234 -5.24 15.07 -9.63
N SER A 235 -4.55 14.04 -9.14
CA SER A 235 -4.53 12.73 -9.79
C SER A 235 -5.93 12.15 -9.88
N GLN A 236 -6.22 11.41 -10.96
CA GLN A 236 -7.50 10.74 -11.16
C GLN A 236 -7.66 9.53 -10.22
N THR A 237 -8.88 9.17 -9.92
CA THR A 237 -9.20 7.95 -9.18
C THR A 237 -8.61 6.73 -9.88
N ALA A 238 -7.95 5.87 -9.12
CA ALA A 238 -7.31 4.65 -9.60
C ALA A 238 -6.20 4.87 -10.65
N SER A 239 -5.60 6.08 -10.72
CA SER A 239 -4.40 6.31 -11.51
C SER A 239 -3.15 5.85 -10.76
N SER A 240 -2.21 5.27 -11.50
CA SER A 240 -0.90 4.92 -10.97
C SER A 240 -0.07 6.18 -10.76
N LEU A 241 0.45 6.41 -9.53
CA LEU A 241 1.22 7.64 -9.25
C LEU A 241 2.52 7.74 -10.05
N ASP A 242 3.10 6.64 -10.47
CA ASP A 242 4.28 6.63 -11.35
C ASP A 242 3.96 6.76 -12.85
N GLU A 243 2.66 6.84 -13.22
CA GLU A 243 2.19 6.96 -14.60
C GLU A 243 1.13 8.07 -14.75
N LEU A 244 1.35 9.22 -14.12
CA LEU A 244 0.36 10.31 -14.08
C LEU A 244 0.21 11.13 -15.39
N SER A 245 0.98 10.86 -16.41
CA SER A 245 0.84 11.57 -17.69
C SER A 245 -0.56 11.35 -18.27
N GLY A 246 -1.34 12.44 -18.41
CA GLY A 246 -2.74 12.37 -18.86
C GLY A 246 -3.76 11.95 -17.81
N CYS A 247 -3.33 11.69 -16.56
CA CYS A 247 -4.19 11.26 -15.45
C CYS A 247 -4.26 12.30 -14.31
N ILE A 248 -4.15 13.59 -14.64
CA ILE A 248 -4.28 14.71 -13.69
C ILE A 248 -5.38 15.64 -14.16
N ASP A 249 -6.37 15.85 -13.32
CA ASP A 249 -7.52 16.71 -13.61
C ASP A 249 -7.34 18.12 -13.04
N PRO A 250 -7.56 19.18 -13.84
CA PRO A 250 -7.65 20.55 -13.35
C PRO A 250 -9.08 20.83 -12.90
N VAL A 251 -9.34 20.80 -11.61
CA VAL A 251 -10.67 21.02 -11.02
C VAL A 251 -10.77 22.44 -10.51
N PRO A 252 -11.81 23.23 -10.93
CA PRO A 252 -12.06 24.54 -10.35
C PRO A 252 -12.25 24.49 -8.83
N PHE A 253 -11.68 25.44 -8.12
CA PHE A 253 -11.78 25.47 -6.67
C PHE A 253 -13.24 25.52 -6.19
N GLU A 254 -14.11 26.22 -6.93
CA GLU A 254 -15.53 26.34 -6.65
C GLU A 254 -16.40 25.14 -7.06
N ASN A 255 -15.78 24.07 -7.55
CA ASN A 255 -16.47 22.83 -7.98
C ASN A 255 -17.54 23.02 -9.07
N SER A 256 -17.29 23.90 -10.02
CA SER A 256 -18.23 24.26 -11.09
C SER A 256 -18.11 23.40 -12.36
N SER A 257 -17.32 22.33 -12.35
CA SER A 257 -17.00 21.53 -13.54
C SER A 257 -17.26 20.04 -13.33
N THR A 258 -17.62 19.35 -14.44
CA THR A 258 -17.75 17.88 -14.48
C THR A 258 -16.39 17.15 -14.43
N VAL A 259 -15.26 17.85 -14.58
CA VAL A 259 -13.91 17.29 -14.44
C VAL A 259 -13.69 16.63 -13.08
N GLY A 260 -14.38 17.09 -12.03
CA GLY A 260 -14.35 16.45 -10.72
C GLY A 260 -14.89 15.01 -10.66
N ILE A 261 -15.50 14.50 -11.74
CA ILE A 261 -16.03 13.12 -11.81
C ILE A 261 -14.89 12.10 -11.89
N THR A 262 -13.81 12.42 -12.62
CA THR A 262 -12.63 11.55 -12.80
C THR A 262 -11.54 11.80 -11.76
N ALA A 263 -11.59 12.93 -11.06
CA ALA A 263 -10.65 13.28 -10.01
C ALA A 263 -10.68 12.27 -8.85
N SER A 264 -9.58 12.18 -8.09
CA SER A 264 -9.50 11.35 -6.91
C SER A 264 -10.75 11.46 -6.03
N SER A 265 -11.23 10.34 -5.52
CA SER A 265 -12.36 10.31 -4.57
C SER A 265 -12.09 11.13 -3.30
N GLU A 266 -10.84 11.44 -3.00
CA GLU A 266 -10.41 12.28 -1.87
C GLU A 266 -10.31 13.78 -2.18
N LEU A 267 -10.75 14.23 -3.36
CA LEU A 267 -10.78 15.63 -3.76
C LEU A 267 -11.39 16.53 -2.68
N VAL A 268 -12.45 16.08 -2.02
CA VAL A 268 -13.11 16.81 -0.94
C VAL A 268 -12.15 17.08 0.24
N ALA A 269 -11.33 16.10 0.60
CA ALA A 269 -10.34 16.24 1.66
C ALA A 269 -9.22 17.21 1.24
N HIS A 270 -8.69 17.05 0.01
CA HIS A 270 -7.67 17.95 -0.53
C HIS A 270 -8.14 19.40 -0.59
N ARG A 271 -9.35 19.65 -1.11
CA ARG A 271 -9.94 20.98 -1.13
C ARG A 271 -10.01 21.61 0.26
N ARG A 272 -10.51 20.83 1.24
CA ARG A 272 -10.62 21.31 2.61
C ARG A 272 -9.26 21.60 3.26
N ILE A 273 -8.24 20.80 2.95
CA ILE A 273 -6.88 21.08 3.40
C ILE A 273 -6.36 22.38 2.79
N PHE A 274 -6.52 22.60 1.48
CA PHE A 274 -6.14 23.86 0.82
C PHE A 274 -6.83 25.07 1.45
N GLU A 275 -8.14 24.97 1.70
CA GLU A 275 -8.94 26.06 2.34
C GLU A 275 -8.41 26.45 3.72
N VAL A 276 -8.05 25.45 4.53
CA VAL A 276 -7.69 25.67 5.94
C VAL A 276 -6.21 26.09 6.09
N THR A 277 -5.34 25.55 5.21
CA THR A 277 -3.88 25.74 5.35
C THR A 277 -3.29 26.81 4.43
N GLY A 278 -3.94 27.07 3.28
CA GLY A 278 -3.38 27.93 2.23
C GLY A 278 -2.14 27.32 1.55
N CYS A 279 -1.85 26.02 1.76
CA CYS A 279 -0.74 25.33 1.09
C CYS A 279 -0.98 25.21 -0.42
N ARG A 280 0.06 24.85 -1.18
CA ARG A 280 -0.05 24.65 -2.63
C ARG A 280 0.11 23.18 -3.05
N ALA A 281 0.81 22.38 -2.29
CA ALA A 281 1.05 20.98 -2.60
C ALA A 281 0.49 20.08 -1.50
N ILE A 282 -0.16 18.97 -1.89
CA ILE A 282 -0.59 17.90 -0.98
C ILE A 282 -0.14 16.58 -1.57
N LEU A 283 0.49 15.77 -0.73
CA LEU A 283 0.85 14.40 -1.04
C LEU A 283 0.14 13.47 -0.04
N HIS A 284 -0.61 12.51 -0.56
CA HIS A 284 -1.19 11.42 0.22
C HIS A 284 -0.60 10.09 -0.22
N GLY A 285 -0.08 9.35 0.72
CA GLY A 285 0.53 8.04 0.51
C GLY A 285 0.22 7.07 1.65
N HIS A 286 0.63 5.81 1.45
CA HIS A 286 0.42 4.73 2.42
C HIS A 286 1.76 4.14 2.91
N PRO A 287 2.64 4.97 3.50
CA PRO A 287 3.92 4.50 4.01
C PRO A 287 3.72 3.46 5.10
N ARG A 288 4.38 2.31 4.96
CA ARG A 288 3.99 1.06 5.65
C ARG A 288 4.17 1.11 7.15
N PHE A 289 5.27 1.69 7.63
CA PHE A 289 5.50 1.80 9.08
C PHE A 289 4.58 2.82 9.74
N ALA A 290 4.23 3.91 9.05
CA ALA A 290 3.24 4.87 9.54
C ALA A 290 1.86 4.20 9.68
N VAL A 291 1.44 3.41 8.69
CA VAL A 291 0.21 2.63 8.76
C VAL A 291 0.24 1.65 9.93
N ILE A 292 1.30 0.83 10.08
CA ILE A 292 1.47 -0.14 11.16
C ILE A 292 1.39 0.56 12.53
N MET A 293 2.18 1.61 12.72
CA MET A 293 2.28 2.30 14.02
C MET A 293 1.02 3.06 14.37
N SER A 294 0.27 3.56 13.38
CA SER A 294 -1.02 4.22 13.62
C SER A 294 -2.04 3.28 14.28
N MET A 295 -1.96 2.00 14.01
CA MET A 295 -2.85 0.98 14.58
C MET A 295 -2.38 0.50 15.97
N GLN A 296 -1.19 0.88 16.42
CA GLN A 296 -0.71 0.60 17.79
C GLN A 296 -1.23 1.68 18.75
N CYS A 297 -2.09 1.27 19.67
CA CYS A 297 -2.65 2.18 20.67
C CYS A 297 -2.40 1.62 22.08
N GLU A 298 -1.72 2.37 22.94
CA GLU A 298 -1.40 1.95 24.30
C GLU A 298 -2.66 1.81 25.18
N GLU A 299 -3.68 2.60 24.90
CA GLU A 299 -4.96 2.56 25.61
C GLU A 299 -5.89 1.42 25.12
N LYS A 300 -5.52 0.67 24.09
CA LYS A 300 -6.40 -0.33 23.45
C LYS A 300 -6.99 -1.34 24.44
N LYS A 301 -6.23 -1.73 25.46
CA LYS A 301 -6.68 -2.73 26.48
C LYS A 301 -7.83 -2.22 27.38
N HIS A 302 -7.96 -0.92 27.53
CA HIS A 302 -8.92 -0.27 28.44
C HIS A 302 -9.90 0.65 27.69
N CYS A 303 -9.77 0.73 26.36
CA CYS A 303 -10.60 1.60 25.54
C CYS A 303 -11.90 0.86 25.14
N PRO A 304 -13.07 1.49 25.32
CA PRO A 304 -14.35 0.90 24.92
C PRO A 304 -14.57 0.91 23.41
N ILE A 305 -13.73 1.62 22.65
CA ILE A 305 -13.87 1.75 21.19
C ILE A 305 -13.27 0.53 20.51
N SER A 306 -14.10 -0.25 19.81
CA SER A 306 -13.68 -1.39 19.01
C SER A 306 -13.12 -0.97 17.66
N ASP A 307 -13.76 -0.02 17.00
CA ASP A 307 -13.46 0.43 15.65
C ASP A 307 -12.75 1.79 15.64
N CYS A 308 -11.47 1.79 16.08
CA CYS A 308 -10.68 3.02 16.20
C CYS A 308 -10.55 3.80 14.89
N TRP A 309 -10.58 3.12 13.75
CA TRP A 309 -10.51 3.75 12.44
C TRP A 309 -11.74 4.62 12.14
N LYS A 310 -12.88 4.32 12.77
CA LYS A 310 -14.16 4.96 12.54
C LYS A 310 -14.57 5.86 13.69
N ASP A 311 -14.56 5.33 14.91
CA ASP A 311 -15.28 5.93 16.04
C ASP A 311 -14.36 6.66 17.04
N CYS A 312 -13.03 6.63 16.83
CA CYS A 312 -12.10 7.31 17.73
C CYS A 312 -12.06 8.83 17.48
N SER A 313 -12.68 9.59 18.37
CA SER A 313 -12.63 11.07 18.33
C SER A 313 -11.33 11.65 18.90
N LYS A 314 -10.49 10.83 19.55
CA LYS A 314 -9.26 11.28 20.19
C LYS A 314 -8.15 11.42 19.16
N VAL A 315 -7.52 12.59 19.08
CA VAL A 315 -6.28 12.78 18.35
C VAL A 315 -5.14 12.20 19.21
N ARG A 316 -4.41 11.23 18.65
CA ARG A 316 -3.19 10.69 19.24
C ARG A 316 -1.98 11.26 18.51
N PHE A 317 -0.79 11.01 19.03
CA PHE A 317 0.45 11.48 18.39
C PHE A 317 1.46 10.32 18.28
N LEU A 318 2.11 10.25 17.13
CA LEU A 318 3.31 9.47 16.88
C LEU A 318 4.45 10.46 16.64
N GLY A 319 5.31 10.65 17.66
CA GLY A 319 6.21 11.80 17.68
C GLY A 319 5.42 13.11 17.64
N ASN A 320 5.70 13.92 16.63
CA ASN A 320 5.00 15.20 16.41
C ASN A 320 3.82 15.07 15.41
N THR A 321 3.54 13.88 14.91
CA THR A 321 2.54 13.65 13.87
C THR A 321 1.21 13.22 14.50
N PRO A 322 0.10 13.96 14.30
CA PRO A 322 -1.20 13.57 14.79
C PRO A 322 -1.74 12.36 14.02
N VAL A 323 -2.43 11.48 14.76
CA VAL A 323 -3.16 10.32 14.23
C VAL A 323 -4.64 10.55 14.48
N VAL A 324 -5.43 10.53 13.41
CA VAL A 324 -6.88 10.73 13.44
C VAL A 324 -7.63 9.54 12.84
N ALA A 325 -8.90 9.37 13.20
CA ALA A 325 -9.77 8.41 12.55
C ALA A 325 -10.12 8.87 11.12
N GLY A 326 -10.15 7.93 10.17
CA GLY A 326 -10.57 8.20 8.80
C GLY A 326 -12.09 8.24 8.63
N GLU A 327 -12.83 7.65 9.57
CA GLU A 327 -14.26 7.40 9.47
C GLU A 327 -14.60 6.58 8.21
N ILE A 328 -15.69 6.91 7.52
CA ILE A 328 -16.09 6.22 6.30
C ILE A 328 -15.83 7.13 5.09
N GLY A 329 -14.86 6.74 4.26
CA GLY A 329 -14.57 7.39 3.01
C GLY A 329 -14.02 8.82 3.12
N ALA A 330 -13.97 9.51 1.99
CA ALA A 330 -13.38 10.84 1.87
C ALA A 330 -14.01 11.92 2.75
N GLY A 331 -15.28 11.76 3.14
CA GLY A 331 -15.99 12.70 4.02
C GLY A 331 -15.42 12.73 5.43
N GLY A 332 -15.07 11.59 6.01
CA GLY A 332 -14.45 11.51 7.31
C GLY A 332 -13.04 12.08 7.31
N ILE A 333 -12.24 11.79 6.27
CA ILE A 333 -10.92 12.35 6.07
C ILE A 333 -11.00 13.89 5.97
N ALA A 334 -11.93 14.40 5.16
CA ALA A 334 -12.16 15.84 4.99
C ALA A 334 -12.58 16.56 6.28
N LYS A 335 -13.16 15.83 7.23
CA LYS A 335 -13.52 16.35 8.56
C LYS A 335 -12.34 16.36 9.53
N ASN A 336 -11.58 15.26 9.60
CA ASN A 336 -10.65 15.00 10.68
C ASN A 336 -9.21 15.44 10.37
N VAL A 337 -8.77 15.38 9.12
CA VAL A 337 -7.39 15.73 8.72
C VAL A 337 -7.13 17.24 8.71
N PRO A 338 -7.99 18.11 8.10
CA PRO A 338 -7.67 19.53 7.94
C PRO A 338 -7.39 20.26 9.26
N PRO A 339 -8.13 20.04 10.36
CA PRO A 339 -7.87 20.75 11.62
C PRO A 339 -6.50 20.45 12.22
N VAL A 340 -5.99 19.23 12.05
CA VAL A 340 -4.71 18.82 12.66
C VAL A 340 -3.54 19.11 11.76
N ILE A 341 -3.68 18.95 10.43
CA ILE A 341 -2.60 19.17 9.47
C ILE A 341 -2.22 20.66 9.37
N ALA A 342 -3.16 21.58 9.66
CA ALA A 342 -2.92 23.03 9.64
C ALA A 342 -1.83 23.45 10.61
N SER A 343 -1.67 22.77 11.73
CA SER A 343 -0.66 23.09 12.75
C SER A 343 0.64 22.29 12.60
N THR A 344 0.60 21.14 11.95
CA THR A 344 1.70 20.18 11.94
C THR A 344 2.34 19.97 10.57
N GLY A 345 1.66 20.36 9.49
CA GLY A 345 2.08 20.10 8.11
C GLY A 345 1.89 18.65 7.64
N GLN A 346 1.50 17.76 8.55
CA GLN A 346 1.32 16.33 8.27
C GLN A 346 0.30 15.70 9.21
N ALA A 347 -0.35 14.63 8.78
CA ALA A 347 -1.28 13.85 9.59
C ALA A 347 -1.33 12.40 9.14
N ILE A 348 -1.45 11.47 10.08
CA ILE A 348 -1.69 10.05 9.81
C ILE A 348 -3.18 9.78 9.99
N VAL A 349 -3.79 9.10 9.03
CA VAL A 349 -5.12 8.51 9.16
C VAL A 349 -4.95 7.08 9.64
N TYR A 350 -5.63 6.72 10.72
CA TYR A 350 -5.52 5.42 11.39
C TYR A 350 -5.71 4.26 10.41
N GLY A 351 -4.71 3.39 10.30
CA GLY A 351 -4.72 2.21 9.44
C GLY A 351 -4.89 2.49 7.95
N HIS A 352 -4.71 3.73 7.51
CA HIS A 352 -4.94 4.14 6.12
C HIS A 352 -3.64 4.67 5.48
N GLY A 353 -3.21 5.86 5.87
CA GLY A 353 -2.05 6.48 5.25
C GLY A 353 -1.69 7.84 5.87
N VAL A 354 -0.87 8.59 5.17
CA VAL A 354 -0.33 9.88 5.57
C VAL A 354 -0.72 10.96 4.59
N PHE A 355 -1.18 12.09 5.08
CA PHE A 355 -1.27 13.35 4.34
C PHE A 355 -0.13 14.27 4.77
N SER A 356 0.53 14.90 3.81
CA SER A 356 1.56 15.91 4.01
C SER A 356 1.37 17.08 3.06
N ILE A 357 1.75 18.27 3.50
CA ILE A 357 1.57 19.50 2.74
C ILE A 357 2.89 20.22 2.49
N GLY A 358 2.97 20.91 1.35
CA GLY A 358 4.03 21.86 1.02
C GLY A 358 3.44 23.24 0.81
N ARG A 359 4.07 24.27 1.41
CA ARG A 359 3.57 25.64 1.34
C ARG A 359 3.58 26.18 -0.09
N ASN A 360 4.66 25.92 -0.82
CA ASN A 360 4.85 26.42 -2.16
C ASN A 360 5.04 25.31 -3.22
N ASP A 361 5.64 24.20 -2.83
CA ASP A 361 6.05 23.10 -3.72
C ASP A 361 5.95 21.74 -3.04
N PHE A 362 6.33 20.69 -3.75
CA PHE A 362 6.27 19.33 -3.24
C PHE A 362 7.46 18.91 -2.38
N ALA A 363 8.56 19.66 -2.36
CA ALA A 363 9.75 19.28 -1.60
C ALA A 363 9.42 19.15 -0.10
N GLU A 364 8.70 20.15 0.47
CA GLU A 364 8.27 20.11 1.87
C GLU A 364 7.32 18.95 2.15
N ALA A 365 6.32 18.72 1.30
CA ALA A 365 5.36 17.62 1.46
C ALA A 365 6.04 16.25 1.42
N PHE A 366 6.96 16.06 0.48
CA PHE A 366 7.69 14.82 0.30
C PHE A 366 8.63 14.54 1.47
N GLN A 367 9.38 15.56 1.91
CA GLN A 367 10.27 15.46 3.08
C GLN A 367 9.48 15.11 4.35
N ALA A 368 8.34 15.77 4.58
CA ALA A 368 7.49 15.50 5.73
C ALA A 368 6.99 14.04 5.75
N MET A 369 6.57 13.51 4.61
CA MET A 369 6.13 12.11 4.50
C MET A 369 7.27 11.11 4.80
N ILE A 370 8.48 11.37 4.28
CA ILE A 370 9.67 10.54 4.59
C ILE A 370 10.01 10.59 6.08
N GLU A 371 9.94 11.76 6.70
CA GLU A 371 10.22 11.92 8.14
C GLU A 371 9.23 11.14 9.00
N VAL A 372 7.93 11.17 8.66
CA VAL A 372 6.89 10.38 9.33
C VAL A 372 7.20 8.89 9.21
N GLU A 373 7.48 8.39 8.01
CA GLU A 373 7.77 6.97 7.80
C GLU A 373 9.03 6.54 8.55
N ASN A 374 10.11 7.31 8.48
CA ASN A 374 11.36 7.01 9.16
C ASN A 374 11.21 7.03 10.69
N TRP A 375 10.43 7.99 11.22
CA TRP A 375 10.14 8.04 12.65
C TRP A 375 9.35 6.79 13.08
N CYS A 376 8.29 6.45 12.36
CA CYS A 376 7.46 5.28 12.64
C CYS A 376 8.27 3.97 12.51
N ARG A 377 9.14 3.86 11.49
CA ARG A 377 10.07 2.75 11.34
C ARG A 377 11.00 2.61 12.56
N LYS A 378 11.63 3.70 12.97
CA LYS A 378 12.52 3.72 14.14
C LYS A 378 11.78 3.27 15.41
N GLU A 379 10.60 3.80 15.64
CA GLU A 379 9.76 3.46 16.79
C GLU A 379 9.31 2.00 16.76
N TYR A 380 8.97 1.46 15.58
CA TYR A 380 8.64 0.05 15.40
C TYR A 380 9.79 -0.86 15.89
N PHE A 381 11.01 -0.60 15.42
CA PHE A 381 12.16 -1.43 15.79
C PHE A 381 12.58 -1.23 17.23
N LEU A 382 12.43 -0.05 17.82
CA LEU A 382 12.67 0.17 19.26
C LEU A 382 11.71 -0.70 20.09
N ARG A 383 10.42 -0.68 19.82
CA ARG A 383 9.42 -1.50 20.54
C ARG A 383 9.65 -2.99 20.33
N PHE A 384 10.05 -3.40 19.13
CA PHE A 384 10.41 -4.78 18.83
C PHE A 384 11.62 -5.25 19.68
N ASP A 385 12.70 -4.46 19.73
CA ASP A 385 13.92 -4.77 20.48
C ASP A 385 13.64 -4.82 21.99
N GLU A 386 12.89 -3.87 22.53
CA GLU A 386 12.50 -3.84 23.94
C GLU A 386 11.70 -5.09 24.35
N ARG A 387 10.81 -5.55 23.49
CA ARG A 387 10.02 -6.74 23.76
C ARG A 387 10.89 -7.99 23.77
N ASN A 388 11.75 -8.18 22.78
CA ASN A 388 12.62 -9.35 22.72
C ASN A 388 13.56 -9.44 23.93
N ASN A 389 14.14 -8.31 24.35
CA ASN A 389 14.98 -8.26 25.55
C ASN A 389 14.23 -8.68 26.83
N ARG A 390 12.93 -8.34 26.96
CA ARG A 390 12.11 -8.76 28.11
C ARG A 390 11.80 -10.27 28.08
N THR A 391 11.60 -10.82 26.89
CA THR A 391 11.31 -12.26 26.72
C THR A 391 12.53 -13.11 27.09
N ASP A 392 13.72 -12.69 26.65
CA ASP A 392 14.98 -13.37 26.97
C ASP A 392 15.28 -13.36 28.49
N LEU A 393 15.01 -12.25 29.19
CA LEU A 393 15.17 -12.15 30.64
C LEU A 393 14.18 -13.04 31.40
N GLN A 394 12.96 -13.26 30.88
CA GLN A 394 11.97 -14.14 31.50
C GLN A 394 12.25 -15.63 31.27
N GLN A 395 13.01 -15.99 30.23
CA GLN A 395 13.44 -17.38 29.99
C GLN A 395 14.69 -17.78 30.83
N LEU A 396 15.41 -16.79 31.35
CA LEU A 396 16.61 -16.99 32.18
C LEU A 396 16.30 -16.96 33.70
N SER A 397 15.09 -16.63 34.08
CA SER A 397 14.58 -16.62 35.46
C SER A 397 13.69 -17.84 35.73
#